data_3412993d1823cf794a3d209d76dfe04e
#
_entry.id   3412993d1823cf794a3d209d76dfe04e
#
_cell.length_a   1.000
_cell.length_b   1.000
_cell.length_c   1.000
_cell.angle_alpha   90.00
_cell.angle_beta   90.00
_cell.angle_gamma   90.00
#
_symmetry.space_group_name_H-M   'P 1'
#
loop_
_entity.id
_entity.type
_entity.pdbx_description
1 polymer ?
#
loop_
_entity_poly.entity_id
_entity_poly.type
_entity_poly.pdbx_seq_one_letter_code
_entity_poly.pdbx_strand_id
1 'polypeptide(L)'
;MTLNVVKGKFMWAKLTKKEQLTEDLWKMWLKPEEKFDFKPGQYCTIGSGGIERAYSIASSPDEDQIELFIELVPPPDGNLTPLLNELNVGDTVTMRLRAKGIFVLKPE
;
A
#
# COMPACT_ATOMS: atom_id res chain seq x y z
N MET A 1 5.00 24.58 -9.89
CA MET A 1 4.94 24.02 -9.73
C MET A 1 5.65 23.04 -9.65
N THR A 2 6.32 22.74 -9.41
CA THR A 2 7.09 21.86 -9.21
C THR A 2 6.62 20.64 -8.85
N LEU A 3 5.53 20.55 -8.62
CA LEU A 3 5.01 19.42 -8.27
C LEU A 3 5.12 18.41 -9.23
N ASN A 4 5.32 18.72 -10.42
CA ASN A 4 5.39 17.73 -11.43
C ASN A 4 6.48 16.75 -11.21
N VAL A 5 7.52 17.18 -10.63
CA VAL A 5 8.63 16.32 -10.42
C VAL A 5 8.28 15.27 -9.43
N VAL A 6 7.54 15.65 -8.47
CA VAL A 6 7.19 14.72 -7.44
C VAL A 6 6.16 13.78 -7.95
N LYS A 7 5.22 14.26 -8.76
CA LYS A 7 4.22 13.45 -9.25
C LYS A 7 4.71 12.30 -10.01
N GLY A 8 5.81 12.36 -10.62
CA GLY A 8 6.29 11.25 -11.38
C GLY A 8 6.75 10.09 -10.53
N LYS A 9 6.78 10.24 -9.23
CA LYS A 9 7.32 9.22 -8.37
C LYS A 9 6.31 8.51 -7.52
N PHE A 10 5.31 9.20 -7.09
CA PHE A 10 4.30 8.58 -6.25
C PHE A 10 3.00 9.35 -6.34
N MET A 11 1.96 8.77 -5.83
CA MET A 11 0.68 9.43 -5.73
C MET A 11 0.16 9.21 -4.32
N TRP A 12 -0.94 9.83 -3.99
CA TRP A 12 -1.56 9.64 -2.70
C TRP A 12 -2.64 8.57 -2.82
N ALA A 13 -2.81 7.81 -1.77
CA ALA A 13 -3.86 6.81 -1.71
C ALA A 13 -4.60 7.03 -0.40
N LYS A 14 -5.93 7.04 -0.46
CA LYS A 14 -6.74 7.30 0.71
C LYS A 14 -7.19 6.00 1.36
N LEU A 15 -7.08 5.92 2.67
CA LEU A 15 -7.56 4.77 3.41
C LEU A 15 -9.08 4.88 3.47
N THR A 16 -9.78 3.95 2.85
CA THR A 16 -11.24 4.00 2.78
C THR A 16 -11.90 3.03 3.74
N LYS A 17 -11.19 1.99 4.15
CA LYS A 17 -11.76 1.03 5.06
C LYS A 17 -10.65 0.32 5.80
N LYS A 18 -10.89 -0.04 7.03
CA LYS A 18 -9.93 -0.75 7.84
C LYS A 18 -10.69 -1.79 8.63
N GLU A 19 -10.20 -3.00 8.66
CA GLU A 19 -10.87 -4.07 9.37
C GLU A 19 -9.89 -4.82 10.24
N GLN A 20 -10.03 -4.74 11.55
CA GLN A 20 -9.13 -5.40 12.46
C GLN A 20 -9.51 -6.88 12.54
N LEU A 21 -8.55 -7.75 12.35
CA LEU A 21 -8.79 -9.18 12.39
C LEU A 21 -8.33 -9.80 13.70
N THR A 22 -7.15 -9.43 14.15
CA THR A 22 -6.64 -9.86 15.45
C THR A 22 -5.95 -8.65 16.06
N GLU A 23 -5.32 -8.80 17.19
CA GLU A 23 -4.62 -7.71 17.80
C GLU A 23 -3.54 -7.16 16.90
N ASP A 24 -2.90 -8.02 16.12
CA ASP A 24 -1.76 -7.63 15.30
C ASP A 24 -2.00 -7.68 13.80
N LEU A 25 -3.16 -8.08 13.36
CA LEU A 25 -3.40 -8.27 11.95
C LEU A 25 -4.65 -7.53 11.51
N TRP A 26 -4.56 -6.76 10.44
CA TRP A 26 -5.73 -6.07 9.91
C TRP A 26 -5.68 -5.97 8.40
N LYS A 27 -6.82 -5.67 7.82
CA LYS A 27 -6.89 -5.40 6.40
C LYS A 27 -7.11 -3.92 6.23
N MET A 28 -6.60 -3.38 5.15
CA MET A 28 -6.89 -2.00 4.83
C MET A 28 -7.14 -1.89 3.35
N TRP A 29 -8.00 -0.96 2.97
CA TRP A 29 -8.32 -0.70 1.58
C TRP A 29 -7.93 0.71 1.26
N LEU A 30 -7.20 0.86 0.14
CA LEU A 30 -6.69 2.15 -0.28
C LEU A 30 -7.26 2.49 -1.63
N LYS A 31 -7.65 3.74 -1.80
CA LYS A 31 -8.09 4.22 -3.09
C LYS A 31 -7.05 5.18 -3.63
N PRO A 32 -6.29 4.78 -4.64
CA PRO A 32 -5.27 5.66 -5.20
C PRO A 32 -5.88 6.82 -5.97
N GLU A 33 -5.17 7.91 -6.08
CA GLU A 33 -5.61 9.06 -6.84
C GLU A 33 -5.85 8.73 -8.28
N GLU A 34 -5.07 7.85 -8.85
CA GLU A 34 -5.20 7.46 -10.24
C GLU A 34 -5.18 5.96 -10.30
N LYS A 35 -5.62 5.41 -11.39
CA LYS A 35 -5.67 3.98 -11.53
C LYS A 35 -4.30 3.39 -11.33
N PHE A 36 -4.23 2.35 -10.53
CA PHE A 36 -2.99 1.66 -10.25
C PHE A 36 -3.05 0.29 -10.90
N ASP A 37 -2.25 0.09 -11.92
CA ASP A 37 -2.25 -1.17 -12.64
C ASP A 37 -1.28 -2.17 -12.04
N PHE A 38 -1.72 -3.39 -11.88
CA PHE A 38 -0.87 -4.43 -11.34
C PHE A 38 -1.35 -5.79 -11.82
N LYS A 39 -0.52 -6.78 -11.65
CA LYS A 39 -0.87 -8.16 -11.96
C LYS A 39 -0.98 -8.93 -10.66
N PRO A 40 -1.80 -9.98 -10.62
CA PRO A 40 -1.94 -10.75 -9.39
C PRO A 40 -0.56 -11.22 -8.91
N GLY A 41 -0.34 -11.10 -7.63
CA GLY A 41 0.93 -11.51 -7.04
C GLY A 41 1.95 -10.40 -6.91
N GLN A 42 1.66 -9.26 -7.47
CA GLN A 42 2.59 -8.14 -7.33
C GLN A 42 2.36 -7.38 -6.04
N TYR A 43 3.29 -6.49 -5.73
CA TYR A 43 3.25 -5.68 -4.52
C TYR A 43 3.02 -4.25 -4.88
N CYS A 44 2.49 -3.48 -3.94
CA CYS A 44 2.54 -2.03 -4.05
C CYS A 44 3.46 -1.52 -2.95
N THR A 45 4.04 -0.36 -3.15
CA THR A 45 4.91 0.26 -2.15
C THR A 45 4.18 1.46 -1.59
N ILE A 46 3.90 1.43 -0.31
CA ILE A 46 3.20 2.52 0.34
C ILE A 46 4.08 3.12 1.42
N GLY A 47 3.78 4.34 1.80
CA GLY A 47 4.60 5.03 2.76
C GLY A 47 3.87 6.01 3.62
N SER A 48 4.44 6.29 4.77
CA SER A 48 3.93 7.28 5.71
C SER A 48 5.11 7.75 6.53
N GLY A 49 5.15 9.02 6.85
CA GLY A 49 6.24 9.56 7.67
C GLY A 49 7.63 9.39 7.07
N GLY A 50 7.72 9.30 5.76
CA GLY A 50 9.02 9.15 5.11
C GLY A 50 9.53 7.72 5.04
N ILE A 51 8.74 6.75 5.49
CA ILE A 51 9.15 5.35 5.50
C ILE A 51 8.28 4.62 4.50
N GLU A 52 8.88 3.83 3.64
CA GLU A 52 8.14 3.07 2.63
C GLU A 52 8.42 1.59 2.74
N ARG A 53 7.43 0.77 2.45
CA ARG A 53 7.59 -0.69 2.42
C ARG A 53 6.65 -1.27 1.38
N ALA A 54 6.97 -2.44 0.90
CA ALA A 54 6.17 -3.14 -0.10
C ALA A 54 5.23 -4.12 0.56
N TYR A 55 4.01 -4.19 0.06
CA TYR A 55 3.01 -5.12 0.56
C TYR A 55 2.35 -5.83 -0.60
N SER A 56 2.09 -7.11 -0.45
CA SER A 56 1.39 -7.88 -1.47
C SER A 56 -0.04 -7.40 -1.59
N ILE A 57 -0.52 -7.31 -2.80
CA ILE A 57 -1.87 -6.84 -3.06
C ILE A 57 -2.82 -8.02 -3.02
N ALA A 58 -3.85 -7.92 -2.19
CA ALA A 58 -4.81 -9.00 -2.01
C ALA A 58 -6.05 -8.85 -2.89
N SER A 59 -6.29 -7.66 -3.42
CA SER A 59 -7.45 -7.45 -4.28
C SER A 59 -7.14 -7.85 -5.71
N SER A 60 -8.18 -7.94 -6.52
CA SER A 60 -8.04 -8.28 -7.93
C SER A 60 -7.70 -7.01 -8.72
N PRO A 61 -6.99 -7.13 -9.82
CA PRO A 61 -6.60 -5.94 -10.60
C PRO A 61 -7.76 -5.12 -11.15
N ASP A 62 -8.94 -5.73 -11.28
CA ASP A 62 -10.07 -4.99 -11.79
C ASP A 62 -10.91 -4.32 -10.71
N GLU A 63 -10.51 -4.41 -9.47
CA GLU A 63 -11.21 -3.71 -8.40
C GLU A 63 -10.71 -2.28 -8.32
N ASP A 64 -11.55 -1.36 -7.89
CA ASP A 64 -11.21 0.00 -7.76
C ASP A 64 -10.22 0.27 -6.68
N GLN A 65 -10.14 -0.53 -5.67
CA GLN A 65 -9.32 -0.27 -4.50
C GLN A 65 -8.30 -1.35 -4.28
N ILE A 66 -7.27 -1.00 -3.58
CA ILE A 66 -6.17 -1.91 -3.27
C ILE A 66 -6.39 -2.44 -1.86
N GLU A 67 -6.50 -3.74 -1.72
CA GLU A 67 -6.69 -4.36 -0.42
C GLU A 67 -5.37 -4.95 0.04
N LEU A 68 -4.97 -4.67 1.25
CA LEU A 68 -3.73 -5.16 1.82
C LEU A 68 -3.98 -5.81 3.16
N PHE A 69 -3.19 -6.82 3.49
CA PHE A 69 -3.15 -7.38 4.82
C PHE A 69 -1.91 -6.80 5.48
N ILE A 70 -2.07 -6.28 6.66
CA ILE A 70 -0.94 -5.68 7.38
C ILE A 70 -0.76 -6.39 8.70
N GLU A 71 0.46 -6.81 8.97
CA GLU A 71 0.77 -7.42 10.24
C GLU A 71 1.61 -6.43 11.02
N LEU A 72 1.19 -6.10 12.22
CA LEU A 72 1.91 -5.14 13.04
C LEU A 72 3.24 -5.71 13.48
N VAL A 73 4.30 -5.01 13.18
CA VAL A 73 5.62 -5.37 13.64
C VAL A 73 6.05 -4.22 14.54
N PRO A 74 6.14 -4.45 15.84
CA PRO A 74 6.44 -3.34 16.75
C PRO A 74 7.88 -2.88 16.63
N PRO A 75 8.16 -1.65 17.08
CA PRO A 75 9.52 -1.17 17.09
C PRO A 75 10.36 -2.02 18.04
N PRO A 76 11.67 -2.15 17.79
CA PRO A 76 12.38 -1.44 16.75
C PRO A 76 12.38 -2.18 15.41
N ASP A 77 11.81 -3.37 15.35
CA ASP A 77 11.86 -4.17 14.14
C ASP A 77 10.96 -3.59 13.06
N GLY A 78 9.80 -3.09 13.40
CA GLY A 78 8.89 -2.49 12.44
C GLY A 78 8.88 -0.99 12.57
N ASN A 79 8.89 -0.29 11.44
CA ASN A 79 8.87 1.16 11.47
C ASN A 79 7.62 1.70 10.80
N LEU A 80 7.18 1.11 9.72
CA LEU A 80 6.01 1.62 9.03
C LEU A 80 4.72 1.09 9.62
N THR A 81 4.65 -0.20 9.97
CA THR A 81 3.39 -0.76 10.42
C THR A 81 2.82 -0.08 11.67
N PRO A 82 3.65 0.39 12.61
CA PRO A 82 3.07 1.16 13.73
C PRO A 82 2.40 2.43 13.27
N LEU A 83 2.94 3.10 12.25
CA LEU A 83 2.33 4.31 11.72
C LEU A 83 1.03 3.97 11.00
N LEU A 84 1.03 2.88 10.25
CA LEU A 84 -0.17 2.48 9.53
C LEU A 84 -1.28 2.09 10.51
N ASN A 85 -0.90 1.52 11.62
CA ASN A 85 -1.87 1.09 12.62
C ASN A 85 -2.62 2.27 13.23
N GLU A 86 -2.03 3.44 13.20
CA GLU A 86 -2.66 4.63 13.77
C GLU A 86 -3.49 5.42 12.77
N LEU A 87 -3.52 5.01 11.53
CA LEU A 87 -4.28 5.76 10.54
C LEU A 87 -5.77 5.53 10.71
N ASN A 88 -6.53 6.56 10.39
CA ASN A 88 -7.98 6.50 10.40
C ASN A 88 -8.51 6.58 8.99
N VAL A 89 -9.71 6.08 8.79
CA VAL A 89 -10.35 6.18 7.48
C VAL A 89 -10.37 7.66 7.08
N GLY A 90 -9.94 7.95 5.89
CA GLY A 90 -9.81 9.30 5.37
C GLY A 90 -8.39 9.79 5.32
N ASP A 91 -7.50 9.15 6.07
CA ASP A 91 -6.09 9.53 6.03
C ASP A 91 -5.48 9.03 4.73
N THR A 92 -4.34 9.56 4.36
CA THR A 92 -3.67 9.18 3.12
C THR A 92 -2.29 8.64 3.39
N VAL A 93 -1.84 7.81 2.45
CA VAL A 93 -0.46 7.34 2.44
C VAL A 93 0.08 7.61 1.05
N THR A 94 1.38 7.57 0.90
CA THR A 94 1.96 7.66 -0.44
C THR A 94 1.93 6.27 -1.06
N MET A 95 1.84 6.20 -2.37
CA MET A 95 1.89 4.95 -3.10
C MET A 95 2.73 5.18 -4.35
N ARG A 96 3.73 4.33 -4.55
CA ARG A 96 4.54 4.45 -5.75
C ARG A 96 3.68 4.13 -6.95
N LEU A 97 4.00 4.72 -8.08
CA LEU A 97 3.15 4.60 -9.26
C LEU A 97 3.14 3.24 -9.92
N ARG A 98 4.15 2.43 -9.69
CA ARG A 98 4.23 1.13 -10.33
C ARG A 98 4.25 -0.01 -9.37
N ALA A 99 3.53 -1.07 -9.71
CA ALA A 99 3.58 -2.30 -8.95
C ALA A 99 4.94 -2.94 -9.15
N LYS A 100 5.37 -3.76 -8.21
CA LYS A 100 6.63 -4.44 -8.27
C LYS A 100 6.47 -5.92 -8.05
N GLY A 101 7.51 -6.64 -8.25
CA GLY A 101 7.49 -8.07 -8.07
C GLY A 101 7.36 -8.74 -9.42
N ILE A 102 8.28 -9.60 -9.68
CA ILE A 102 8.23 -10.28 -10.84
C ILE A 102 7.49 -11.41 -10.74
N PHE A 103 6.48 -11.61 -11.29
CA PHE A 103 5.66 -12.52 -11.13
C PHE A 103 5.81 -13.40 -12.16
N VAL A 104 6.70 -13.90 -12.36
CA VAL A 104 6.86 -14.66 -13.31
C VAL A 104 6.96 -15.88 -13.17
N LEU A 105 6.66 -16.39 -13.69
CA LEU A 105 6.56 -17.57 -13.63
C LEU A 105 7.51 -17.98 -14.36
N LYS A 106 8.42 -17.97 -14.41
CA LYS A 106 9.28 -18.29 -15.06
C LYS A 106 9.40 -19.41 -15.28
N PRO A 107 9.28 -19.85 -15.90
CA PRO A 107 9.27 -21.02 -16.28
C PRO A 107 10.45 -21.45 -16.16
N GLU A 108 10.81 -21.43 -16.00
CA GLU A 108 11.64 -21.85 -15.99
C GLU A 108 11.96 -22.25 -16.20
#